data_1ca59162c5931edbe22bebf61228cddb
#
_entry.id   1ca59162c5931edbe22bebf61228cddb
#
_cell.length_a   1.000
_cell.length_b   1.000
_cell.length_c   1.000
_cell.angle_alpha   90.00
_cell.angle_beta   90.00
_cell.angle_gamma   90.00
#
_symmetry.space_group_name_H-M   'P 1'
#
loop_
_entity.id
_entity.type
_entity.pdbx_description
1 polymer ?
#
loop_
_entity_poly.entity_id
_entity_poly.type
_entity_poly.pdbx_seq_one_letter_code
_entity_poly.pdbx_strand_id
1 'polypeptide(L)'
;MALVCGTFFQPTAAFGQSEDTAKVESLIEKLSNWGRWGADDQLGTLNLITPEVRVEAARQVKEGISVSMAHNADKKLSIYNSSPYSHNMTSTGESPEAQWAGDQICIAYHGYAHTHIDALCHLFHKGKIYNGLPQTVVTRSGAKKMSIIGLKQ
;
A
#
# COMPACT_ATOMS: atom_id res chain seq x y z
N MET A 1 -20.14 20.77 -6.38
CA MET A 1 -19.09 20.73 -7.40
C MET A 1 -18.23 19.51 -7.10
N ALA A 2 -18.42 18.41 -7.86
CA ALA A 2 -17.70 17.17 -7.61
C ALA A 2 -16.26 17.30 -8.10
N LEU A 3 -15.29 17.21 -7.20
CA LEU A 3 -13.87 17.15 -7.55
C LEU A 3 -13.58 15.76 -8.14
N VAL A 4 -13.41 15.68 -9.44
CA VAL A 4 -12.95 14.48 -10.13
C VAL A 4 -11.46 14.34 -9.87
N CYS A 5 -11.08 13.32 -9.10
CA CYS A 5 -9.69 12.90 -8.97
C CYS A 5 -9.21 12.41 -10.35
N GLY A 6 -8.41 13.21 -11.05
CA GLY A 6 -7.96 12.94 -12.41
C GLY A 6 -7.11 11.68 -12.47
N THR A 7 -7.48 10.75 -13.33
CA THR A 7 -6.67 9.56 -13.65
C THR A 7 -5.54 9.97 -14.59
N PHE A 8 -4.31 9.96 -14.10
CA PHE A 8 -3.13 10.09 -14.95
C PHE A 8 -2.76 8.74 -15.57
N PHE A 9 -2.70 8.74 -16.89
CA PHE A 9 -2.13 7.65 -17.69
C PHE A 9 -0.60 7.72 -17.56
N GLN A 10 0.04 6.70 -17.00
CA GLN A 10 1.49 6.59 -17.04
C GLN A 10 1.93 5.92 -18.35
N PRO A 11 2.87 6.51 -19.10
CA PRO A 11 3.45 5.85 -20.26
C PRO A 11 4.30 4.66 -19.78
N THR A 12 4.07 3.50 -20.37
CA THR A 12 4.92 2.31 -20.19
C THR A 12 6.26 2.55 -20.89
N ALA A 13 7.30 2.83 -20.12
CA ALA A 13 8.66 2.78 -20.65
C ALA A 13 9.01 1.32 -20.97
N ALA A 14 9.35 1.04 -22.21
CA ALA A 14 9.91 -0.24 -22.63
C ALA A 14 11.33 -0.33 -22.08
N PHE A 15 11.51 -1.08 -20.98
CA PHE A 15 12.84 -1.44 -20.48
C PHE A 15 13.44 -2.49 -21.42
N GLY A 16 14.57 -2.16 -22.03
CA GLY A 16 15.38 -3.15 -22.77
C GLY A 16 15.77 -4.32 -21.85
N GLN A 17 15.75 -5.53 -22.37
CA GLN A 17 16.18 -6.72 -21.65
C GLN A 17 17.69 -6.60 -21.36
N SER A 18 18.04 -6.17 -20.16
CA SER A 18 19.42 -6.10 -19.68
C SER A 18 19.74 -7.36 -18.83
N GLU A 19 21.03 -7.61 -18.57
CA GLU A 19 21.50 -8.61 -17.58
C GLU A 19 20.76 -8.51 -16.25
N ASP A 20 20.38 -7.29 -15.86
CA ASP A 20 19.60 -6.99 -14.65
C ASP A 20 18.21 -7.63 -14.67
N THR A 21 17.55 -7.71 -15.82
CA THR A 21 16.23 -8.35 -15.93
C THR A 21 16.32 -9.85 -15.65
N ALA A 22 17.31 -10.55 -16.21
CA ALA A 22 17.51 -11.98 -15.97
C ALA A 22 17.84 -12.25 -14.49
N LYS A 23 18.63 -11.38 -13.86
CA LYS A 23 18.95 -11.46 -12.44
C LYS A 23 17.71 -11.25 -11.56
N VAL A 24 16.88 -10.28 -11.87
CA VAL A 24 15.61 -10.05 -11.15
C VAL A 24 14.66 -11.23 -11.29
N GLU A 25 14.52 -11.80 -12.48
CA GLU A 25 13.70 -12.99 -12.71
C GLU A 25 14.17 -14.18 -11.86
N SER A 26 15.49 -14.45 -11.85
CA SER A 26 16.07 -15.49 -11.01
C SER A 26 15.82 -15.26 -9.52
N LEU A 27 15.87 -14.01 -9.05
CA LEU A 27 15.57 -13.69 -7.66
C LEU A 27 14.08 -13.88 -7.34
N ILE A 28 13.18 -13.51 -8.24
CA ILE A 28 11.74 -13.74 -8.06
C ILE A 28 11.45 -15.24 -7.90
N GLU A 29 12.03 -16.08 -8.74
CA GLU A 29 11.87 -17.55 -8.64
C GLU A 29 12.46 -18.09 -7.34
N LYS A 30 13.68 -17.71 -7.02
CA LYS A 30 14.42 -18.21 -5.84
C LYS A 30 13.79 -17.79 -4.51
N LEU A 31 13.23 -16.57 -4.45
CA LEU A 31 12.67 -15.98 -3.23
C LEU A 31 11.14 -16.16 -3.14
N SER A 32 10.51 -16.76 -4.14
CA SER A 32 9.08 -17.01 -4.14
C SER A 32 8.68 -17.89 -2.94
N ASN A 33 7.64 -17.47 -2.26
CA ASN A 33 7.00 -18.24 -1.18
C ASN A 33 5.57 -18.65 -1.55
N TRP A 34 5.25 -18.66 -2.85
CA TRP A 34 3.95 -19.08 -3.34
C TRP A 34 3.68 -20.53 -2.95
N GLY A 35 2.47 -20.81 -2.48
CA GLY A 35 2.06 -22.14 -2.03
C GLY A 35 2.59 -22.55 -0.65
N ARG A 36 3.50 -21.77 -0.04
CA ARG A 36 4.11 -22.11 1.26
C ARG A 36 3.09 -22.33 2.38
N TRP A 37 2.00 -21.56 2.35
CA TRP A 37 0.89 -21.62 3.31
C TRP A 37 -0.41 -22.12 2.69
N GLY A 38 -0.33 -22.81 1.54
CA GLY A 38 -1.47 -23.33 0.82
C GLY A 38 -1.95 -22.42 -0.32
N ALA A 39 -2.72 -23.00 -1.23
CA ALA A 39 -3.19 -22.31 -2.44
C ALA A 39 -4.18 -21.17 -2.16
N ASP A 40 -4.92 -21.27 -1.07
CA ASP A 40 -5.93 -20.28 -0.66
C ASP A 40 -5.39 -19.21 0.29
N ASP A 41 -4.09 -19.26 0.64
CA ASP A 41 -3.48 -18.29 1.53
C ASP A 41 -3.55 -16.87 0.94
N GLN A 42 -3.97 -15.92 1.77
CA GLN A 42 -4.07 -14.50 1.44
C GLN A 42 -3.26 -13.59 2.38
N LEU A 43 -2.45 -14.18 3.25
CA LEU A 43 -1.65 -13.46 4.25
C LEU A 43 -0.17 -13.38 3.87
N GLY A 44 0.33 -14.34 3.08
CA GLY A 44 1.74 -14.39 2.71
C GLY A 44 2.65 -14.47 3.94
N THR A 45 3.70 -13.67 3.97
CA THR A 45 4.65 -13.63 5.10
C THR A 45 4.04 -13.19 6.43
N LEU A 46 2.86 -12.59 6.44
CA LEU A 46 2.15 -12.26 7.68
C LEU A 46 1.76 -13.50 8.48
N ASN A 47 1.70 -14.68 7.86
CA ASN A 47 1.57 -15.95 8.57
C ASN A 47 2.70 -16.21 9.59
N LEU A 48 3.84 -15.50 9.45
CA LEU A 48 4.94 -15.58 10.40
C LEU A 48 4.75 -14.70 11.65
N ILE A 49 3.75 -13.81 11.64
CA ILE A 49 3.41 -12.97 12.79
C ILE A 49 2.39 -13.73 13.64
N THR A 50 2.88 -14.75 14.36
CA THR A 50 2.07 -15.57 15.25
C THR A 50 1.69 -14.84 16.54
N PRO A 51 0.74 -15.35 17.35
CA PRO A 51 0.46 -14.81 18.67
C PRO A 51 1.71 -14.73 19.55
N GLU A 52 2.58 -15.74 19.50
CA GLU A 52 3.83 -15.80 20.29
C GLU A 52 4.79 -14.68 19.86
N VAL A 53 4.95 -14.43 18.56
CA VAL A 53 5.75 -13.33 18.03
C VAL A 53 5.21 -11.98 18.50
N ARG A 54 3.88 -11.80 18.51
CA ARG A 54 3.25 -10.57 19.03
C ARG A 54 3.51 -10.37 20.52
N VAL A 55 3.39 -11.43 21.32
CA VAL A 55 3.68 -11.39 22.77
C VAL A 55 5.14 -11.05 23.00
N GLU A 56 6.07 -11.67 22.26
CA GLU A 56 7.49 -11.38 22.40
C GLU A 56 7.83 -9.94 21.98
N ALA A 57 7.25 -9.45 20.90
CA ALA A 57 7.40 -8.05 20.49
C ALA A 57 6.91 -7.08 21.56
N ALA A 58 5.75 -7.36 22.19
CA ALA A 58 5.21 -6.53 23.27
C ALA A 58 6.14 -6.49 24.52
N ARG A 59 6.85 -7.57 24.80
CA ARG A 59 7.84 -7.63 25.91
C ARG A 59 9.05 -6.72 25.71
N GLN A 60 9.31 -6.29 24.46
CA GLN A 60 10.41 -5.37 24.15
C GLN A 60 10.10 -3.93 24.59
N VAL A 61 8.85 -3.60 24.84
CA VAL A 61 8.46 -2.28 25.33
C VAL A 61 8.95 -2.12 26.79
N LYS A 62 9.86 -1.16 27.01
CA LYS A 62 10.46 -0.89 28.33
C LYS A 62 10.01 0.45 28.91
N GLU A 63 9.94 1.46 28.08
CA GLU A 63 9.73 2.84 28.52
C GLU A 63 8.36 3.39 28.12
N GLY A 64 7.60 2.67 27.27
CA GLY A 64 6.30 3.11 26.77
C GLY A 64 6.36 4.34 25.84
N ILE A 65 7.54 4.68 25.34
CA ILE A 65 7.74 5.80 24.41
C ILE A 65 7.38 5.32 23.00
N SER A 66 6.48 6.06 22.35
CA SER A 66 6.08 5.83 20.96
C SER A 66 6.89 6.70 20.02
N VAL A 67 7.52 6.08 19.02
CA VAL A 67 8.27 6.78 17.97
C VAL A 67 7.64 6.46 16.62
N SER A 68 7.15 7.51 15.93
CA SER A 68 6.63 7.34 14.57
C SER A 68 7.80 7.14 13.60
N MET A 69 7.71 6.09 12.80
CA MET A 69 8.64 5.82 11.70
C MET A 69 8.06 6.26 10.34
N ALA A 70 6.86 6.79 10.31
CA ALA A 70 6.24 7.32 9.12
C ALA A 70 6.75 8.73 8.80
N HIS A 71 6.99 9.00 7.52
CA HIS A 71 7.18 10.37 7.04
C HIS A 71 5.87 11.17 7.15
N ASN A 72 6.00 12.47 7.36
CA ASN A 72 4.85 13.37 7.20
C ASN A 72 4.34 13.30 5.76
N ALA A 73 3.03 13.40 5.59
CA ALA A 73 2.44 13.42 4.26
C ALA A 73 2.97 14.62 3.45
N ASP A 74 3.56 14.33 2.29
CA ASP A 74 4.21 15.36 1.48
C ASP A 74 3.18 16.12 0.63
N LYS A 75 3.15 17.44 0.82
CA LYS A 75 2.28 18.39 0.09
C LYS A 75 2.96 18.97 -1.16
N LYS A 76 4.22 18.62 -1.41
CA LYS A 76 5.00 19.22 -2.48
C LYS A 76 4.96 18.36 -3.73
N LEU A 77 4.64 18.99 -4.86
CA LEU A 77 4.74 18.35 -6.17
C LEU A 77 6.22 18.06 -6.50
N SER A 78 6.51 16.84 -6.94
CA SER A 78 7.86 16.42 -7.36
C SER A 78 7.77 15.24 -8.32
N ILE A 79 8.91 14.81 -8.88
CA ILE A 79 8.99 13.61 -9.73
C ILE A 79 8.62 12.33 -8.96
N TYR A 80 8.76 12.32 -7.65
CA TYR A 80 8.39 11.20 -6.77
C TYR A 80 7.00 11.36 -6.13
N ASN A 81 6.37 12.53 -6.30
CA ASN A 81 5.07 12.86 -5.72
C ASN A 81 4.25 13.67 -6.74
N SER A 82 3.74 12.97 -7.75
CA SER A 82 2.93 13.58 -8.82
C SER A 82 1.50 13.93 -8.40
N SER A 83 1.05 13.43 -7.25
CA SER A 83 -0.28 13.71 -6.69
C SER A 83 -0.13 13.96 -5.18
N PRO A 84 0.29 15.17 -4.79
CA PRO A 84 0.56 15.52 -3.40
C PRO A 84 -0.64 15.33 -2.48
N TYR A 85 -0.36 15.04 -1.23
CA TYR A 85 -1.36 15.08 -0.17
C TYR A 85 -2.07 16.43 -0.15
N SER A 86 -3.38 16.40 -0.12
CA SER A 86 -4.19 17.59 0.10
C SER A 86 -5.07 17.47 1.33
N HIS A 87 -5.26 18.56 2.02
CA HIS A 87 -6.10 18.69 3.19
C HIS A 87 -6.93 19.97 3.08
N ASN A 88 -8.24 19.84 3.15
CA ASN A 88 -9.17 20.93 3.01
C ASN A 88 -10.16 20.91 4.18
N MET A 89 -10.31 22.04 4.85
CA MET A 89 -11.37 22.20 5.85
C MET A 89 -12.73 22.28 5.14
N THR A 90 -13.68 21.48 5.57
CA THR A 90 -15.07 21.49 5.09
C THR A 90 -16.01 22.20 6.05
N SER A 91 -15.62 22.31 7.33
CA SER A 91 -16.31 23.08 8.36
C SER A 91 -15.27 23.70 9.29
N THR A 92 -15.47 24.93 9.68
CA THR A 92 -14.52 25.68 10.52
C THR A 92 -15.21 26.24 11.76
N GLY A 93 -14.44 26.74 12.73
CA GLY A 93 -14.93 27.44 13.92
C GLY A 93 -15.04 28.95 13.75
N GLU A 94 -15.06 29.50 12.54
CA GLU A 94 -15.08 30.93 12.28
C GLU A 94 -16.47 31.57 12.58
N SER A 95 -17.55 30.75 12.49
CA SER A 95 -18.88 31.19 12.94
C SER A 95 -19.06 30.94 14.44
N PRO A 96 -19.62 31.90 15.22
CA PRO A 96 -19.95 31.69 16.63
C PRO A 96 -20.93 30.52 16.87
N GLU A 97 -21.76 30.19 15.89
CA GLU A 97 -22.74 29.09 15.95
C GLU A 97 -22.12 27.74 15.58
N ALA A 98 -20.87 27.72 15.12
CA ALA A 98 -20.18 26.46 14.74
C ALA A 98 -20.01 25.56 15.97
N GLN A 99 -20.39 24.29 15.83
CA GLN A 99 -20.30 23.28 16.88
C GLN A 99 -19.23 22.23 16.62
N TRP A 100 -18.71 22.15 15.40
CA TRP A 100 -17.68 21.18 15.00
C TRP A 100 -16.81 21.74 13.87
N ALA A 101 -15.61 21.18 13.76
CA ALA A 101 -14.77 21.31 12.60
C ALA A 101 -14.82 20.01 11.79
N GLY A 102 -14.71 20.11 10.48
CA GLY A 102 -14.62 18.96 9.58
C GLY A 102 -13.58 19.21 8.52
N ASP A 103 -13.01 18.12 8.01
CA ASP A 103 -12.00 18.19 6.97
C ASP A 103 -12.11 17.03 5.98
N GLN A 104 -11.40 17.16 4.88
CA GLN A 104 -11.25 16.15 3.86
C GLN A 104 -9.77 16.03 3.50
N ILE A 105 -9.30 14.81 3.41
CA ILE A 105 -7.96 14.50 2.91
C ILE A 105 -8.04 13.71 1.62
N CYS A 106 -7.09 13.97 0.70
CA CYS A 106 -6.86 13.16 -0.47
C CYS A 106 -5.37 12.82 -0.53
N ILE A 107 -5.07 11.55 -0.77
CA ILE A 107 -3.70 11.05 -0.83
C ILE A 107 -3.60 9.92 -1.86
N ALA A 108 -2.68 10.05 -2.81
CA ALA A 108 -2.25 8.97 -3.68
C ALA A 108 -1.01 8.33 -3.03
N TYR A 109 -1.23 7.36 -2.16
CA TYR A 109 -0.17 6.84 -1.29
C TYR A 109 0.76 5.83 -1.95
N HIS A 110 0.38 5.21 -3.07
CA HIS A 110 1.28 4.33 -3.83
C HIS A 110 2.43 5.12 -4.45
N GLY A 111 3.65 4.60 -4.34
CA GLY A 111 4.87 5.23 -4.82
C GLY A 111 5.88 5.48 -3.69
N TYR A 112 6.73 6.49 -3.85
CA TYR A 112 7.87 6.71 -2.95
C TYR A 112 7.70 7.85 -1.94
N ALA A 113 6.63 8.65 -2.06
CA ALA A 113 6.46 9.86 -1.27
C ALA A 113 5.84 9.63 0.11
N HIS A 114 4.98 8.63 0.22
CA HIS A 114 4.18 8.42 1.43
C HIS A 114 4.44 7.06 2.04
N THR A 115 4.55 6.99 3.36
CA THR A 115 4.65 5.73 4.10
C THR A 115 3.31 5.00 4.00
N HIS A 116 3.34 3.77 3.50
CA HIS A 116 2.15 2.93 3.30
C HIS A 116 2.52 1.46 3.33
N ILE A 117 1.52 0.62 3.29
CA ILE A 117 1.64 -0.84 3.13
C ILE A 117 0.83 -1.27 1.91
N ASP A 118 1.43 -2.08 1.06
CA ASP A 118 0.77 -2.64 -0.11
C ASP A 118 0.14 -4.00 0.20
N ALA A 119 -1.02 -4.24 -0.40
CA ALA A 119 -1.63 -5.55 -0.40
C ALA A 119 -0.91 -6.50 -1.36
N LEU A 120 -1.04 -7.82 -1.15
CA LEU A 120 -0.43 -8.84 -2.00
C LEU A 120 -0.92 -8.79 -3.47
N CYS A 121 -2.06 -8.13 -3.72
CA CYS A 121 -2.58 -7.90 -5.06
C CYS A 121 -1.99 -6.66 -5.76
N HIS A 122 -1.10 -5.90 -5.11
CA HIS A 122 -0.57 -4.66 -5.68
C HIS A 122 0.43 -4.92 -6.81
N LEU A 123 1.28 -5.93 -6.66
CA LEU A 123 2.33 -6.22 -7.64
C LEU A 123 1.89 -7.32 -8.62
N PHE A 124 2.07 -7.04 -9.92
CA PHE A 124 1.84 -8.01 -11.01
C PHE A 124 3.17 -8.48 -11.59
N HIS A 125 3.29 -9.79 -11.76
CA HIS A 125 4.42 -10.41 -12.44
C HIS A 125 3.93 -11.44 -13.45
N LYS A 126 4.25 -11.27 -14.73
CA LYS A 126 3.83 -12.17 -15.83
C LYS A 126 2.33 -12.51 -15.82
N GLY A 127 1.48 -11.49 -15.62
CA GLY A 127 0.03 -11.66 -15.61
C GLY A 127 -0.54 -12.27 -14.32
N LYS A 128 0.27 -12.43 -13.29
CA LYS A 128 -0.11 -13.04 -12.02
C LYS A 128 0.17 -12.13 -10.84
N ILE A 129 -0.55 -12.36 -9.75
CA ILE A 129 -0.30 -11.83 -8.41
C ILE A 129 0.15 -12.98 -7.49
N TYR A 130 0.30 -12.69 -6.20
CA TYR A 130 0.67 -13.68 -5.19
C TYR A 130 -0.11 -15.00 -5.34
N ASN A 131 0.53 -16.12 -5.05
CA ASN A 131 0.02 -17.50 -5.23
C ASN A 131 -0.43 -17.85 -6.66
N GLY A 132 0.07 -17.13 -7.66
CA GLY A 132 -0.20 -17.46 -9.06
C GLY A 132 -1.60 -17.10 -9.54
N LEU A 133 -2.39 -16.38 -8.74
CA LEU A 133 -3.70 -15.92 -9.18
C LEU A 133 -3.57 -14.95 -10.36
N PRO A 134 -4.52 -14.96 -11.31
CA PRO A 134 -4.47 -14.04 -12.43
C PRO A 134 -4.64 -12.59 -11.97
N GLN A 135 -3.87 -11.66 -12.51
CA GLN A 135 -3.98 -10.23 -12.19
C GLN A 135 -5.38 -9.65 -12.44
N THR A 136 -6.18 -10.29 -13.28
CA THR A 136 -7.56 -9.88 -13.60
C THR A 136 -8.52 -9.94 -12.42
N VAL A 137 -8.11 -10.52 -11.27
CA VAL A 137 -8.89 -10.43 -10.02
C VAL A 137 -8.87 -9.01 -9.44
N VAL A 138 -7.94 -8.16 -9.90
CA VAL A 138 -7.89 -6.73 -9.56
C VAL A 138 -8.58 -5.95 -10.68
N THR A 139 -9.66 -5.28 -10.33
CA THR A 139 -10.53 -4.56 -11.27
C THR A 139 -10.70 -3.11 -10.84
N ARG A 140 -11.39 -2.30 -11.67
CA ARG A 140 -11.77 -0.92 -11.29
C ARG A 140 -12.65 -0.86 -10.04
N SER A 141 -13.34 -1.96 -9.70
CA SER A 141 -14.17 -2.07 -8.49
C SER A 141 -13.39 -2.57 -7.27
N GLY A 142 -12.07 -2.74 -7.40
CA GLY A 142 -11.18 -3.26 -6.36
C GLY A 142 -10.70 -4.68 -6.62
N ALA A 143 -9.95 -5.20 -5.65
CA ALA A 143 -9.40 -6.55 -5.68
C ALA A 143 -10.36 -7.54 -5.01
N LYS A 144 -10.70 -8.61 -5.71
CA LYS A 144 -11.58 -9.68 -5.21
C LYS A 144 -10.87 -10.63 -4.25
N LYS A 145 -9.55 -10.77 -4.39
CA LYS A 145 -8.67 -11.59 -3.55
C LYS A 145 -7.35 -10.84 -3.29
N MET A 146 -6.64 -11.22 -2.26
CA MET A 146 -5.33 -10.68 -1.89
C MET A 146 -5.36 -9.18 -1.56
N SER A 147 -6.54 -8.61 -1.26
CA SER A 147 -6.68 -7.23 -0.84
C SER A 147 -6.22 -7.03 0.61
N ILE A 148 -5.97 -5.78 0.99
CA ILE A 148 -5.59 -5.43 2.37
C ILE A 148 -6.67 -5.83 3.40
N ILE A 149 -7.93 -5.95 2.97
CA ILE A 149 -9.05 -6.38 3.83
C ILE A 149 -8.86 -7.82 4.31
N GLY A 150 -8.19 -8.68 3.52
CA GLY A 150 -7.84 -10.04 3.93
C GLY A 150 -6.93 -10.12 5.18
N LEU A 151 -6.30 -9.00 5.55
CA LEU A 151 -5.44 -8.90 6.75
C LEU A 151 -6.23 -8.51 8.02
N LYS A 152 -7.52 -8.25 7.89
CA LYS A 152 -8.39 -7.94 9.03
C LYS A 152 -8.65 -9.23 9.80
N GLN A 153 -7.97 -9.39 10.92
CA GLN A 153 -8.17 -10.44 11.93
C GLN A 153 -8.74 -9.85 13.20
#